data_94c9ae4b3ad1c5fed73efcb13640186f
#
_entry.id   94c9ae4b3ad1c5fed73efcb13640186f
#
_cell.length_a   1.000
_cell.length_b   1.000
_cell.length_c   1.000
_cell.angle_alpha   90.00
_cell.angle_beta   90.00
_cell.angle_gamma   90.00
#
_symmetry.space_group_name_H-M   'P 1'
#
loop_
_entity.id
_entity.type
_entity.pdbx_description
1 polymer ?
#
loop_
_entity_poly.entity_id
_entity_poly.type
_entity_poly.pdbx_seq_one_letter_code
_entity_poly.pdbx_strand_id
1 'polypeptide(L)'
;MPTCREPAALRFNVVDKITRSETGFTQGLEVYENRLYESTGRIGGTTRLNLISFDGKVTRLTDLGTTVFGEGLTILNGEVFQLTWQDHGVFVYDLAGKLKREMRNPRDGWGLSNNGTDLIFSDGGPSFYYTTPTHVPSRSASQSA
;
A
#
# COMPACT_ATOMS: atom_id res chain seq x y z
N MET A 1 2.83 -19.91 26.28
CA MET A 1 2.57 -19.26 24.98
C MET A 1 1.41 -18.30 25.14
N PRO A 2 1.50 -17.06 24.70
CA PRO A 2 0.34 -16.19 24.75
C PRO A 2 -0.74 -16.79 23.84
N THR A 3 -1.89 -17.08 24.43
CA THR A 3 -3.08 -17.49 23.67
C THR A 3 -3.54 -16.27 22.86
N CYS A 4 -3.55 -16.37 21.54
CA CYS A 4 -4.21 -15.37 20.69
C CYS A 4 -5.67 -15.23 21.17
N ARG A 5 -6.04 -14.02 21.56
CA ARG A 5 -7.45 -13.70 21.79
C ARG A 5 -8.17 -13.67 20.45
N GLU A 6 -9.35 -14.26 20.41
CA GLU A 6 -10.23 -14.10 19.27
C GLU A 6 -10.46 -12.60 18.99
N PRO A 7 -10.32 -12.13 17.73
CA PRO A 7 -10.52 -10.72 17.39
C PRO A 7 -11.94 -10.27 17.75
N ALA A 8 -12.06 -9.08 18.30
CA ALA A 8 -13.37 -8.50 18.60
C ALA A 8 -14.10 -8.16 17.30
N ALA A 9 -15.35 -8.54 17.18
CA ALA A 9 -16.22 -8.08 16.11
C ALA A 9 -16.49 -6.58 16.26
N LEU A 10 -16.12 -5.80 15.25
CA LEU A 10 -16.36 -4.37 15.19
C LEU A 10 -17.58 -4.05 14.33
N ARG A 11 -18.32 -3.02 14.72
CA ARG A 11 -19.36 -2.41 13.90
C ARG A 11 -18.83 -1.12 13.30
N PHE A 12 -19.30 -0.77 12.11
CA PHE A 12 -18.98 0.51 11.47
C PHE A 12 -20.25 1.21 11.04
N ASN A 13 -20.19 2.55 10.97
CA ASN A 13 -21.22 3.38 10.39
C ASN A 13 -20.59 4.19 9.24
N VAL A 14 -21.27 4.23 8.09
CA VAL A 14 -20.87 5.11 7.00
C VAL A 14 -21.32 6.52 7.37
N VAL A 15 -20.37 7.41 7.60
CA VAL A 15 -20.63 8.81 7.98
C VAL A 15 -20.68 9.75 6.77
N ASP A 16 -19.95 9.39 5.70
CA ASP A 16 -19.93 10.17 4.47
C ASP A 16 -19.55 9.31 3.25
N LYS A 17 -19.82 9.79 2.05
CA LYS A 17 -19.45 9.18 0.78
C LYS A 17 -18.92 10.25 -0.18
N ILE A 18 -17.74 9.98 -0.76
CA ILE A 18 -17.09 10.87 -1.71
C ILE A 18 -17.21 10.27 -3.11
N THR A 19 -17.83 11.01 -4.03
CA THR A 19 -17.85 10.65 -5.44
C THR A 19 -16.54 11.06 -6.09
N ARG A 20 -15.88 10.12 -6.76
CA ARG A 20 -14.57 10.32 -7.38
C ARG A 20 -14.70 10.79 -8.83
N SER A 21 -13.77 11.64 -9.28
CA SER A 21 -13.70 12.10 -10.67
C SER A 21 -13.24 11.01 -11.64
N GLU A 22 -12.47 10.03 -11.16
CA GLU A 22 -12.02 8.85 -11.91
C GLU A 22 -12.17 7.60 -11.06
N THR A 23 -12.43 6.46 -11.70
CA THR A 23 -12.44 5.16 -11.05
C THR A 23 -11.09 4.46 -11.22
N GLY A 24 -10.77 3.56 -10.29
CA GLY A 24 -9.59 2.71 -10.33
C GLY A 24 -9.84 1.41 -9.57
N PHE A 25 -9.03 0.40 -9.83
CA PHE A 25 -9.05 -0.84 -9.05
C PHE A 25 -8.18 -0.65 -7.80
N THR A 26 -8.78 -0.07 -6.76
CA THR A 26 -8.07 0.28 -5.51
C THR A 26 -7.54 -0.95 -4.80
N GLN A 27 -6.24 -0.99 -4.55
CA GLN A 27 -5.55 -2.05 -3.83
C GLN A 27 -4.86 -1.56 -2.56
N GLY A 28 -4.55 -0.28 -2.47
CA GLY A 28 -4.02 0.36 -1.28
C GLY A 28 -4.57 1.76 -1.13
N LEU A 29 -4.84 2.16 0.11
CA LEU A 29 -5.42 3.46 0.43
C LEU A 29 -4.93 3.91 1.81
N GLU A 30 -4.32 5.09 1.88
CA GLU A 30 -3.86 5.69 3.14
C GLU A 30 -4.12 7.19 3.18
N VAL A 31 -4.57 7.67 4.33
CA VAL A 31 -4.70 9.12 4.59
C VAL A 31 -3.37 9.64 5.12
N TYR A 32 -2.83 10.64 4.46
CA TYR A 32 -1.64 11.35 4.91
C TYR A 32 -1.80 12.85 4.67
N GLU A 33 -1.55 13.68 5.68
CA GLU A 33 -1.69 15.14 5.63
C GLU A 33 -2.98 15.62 4.97
N ASN A 34 -4.12 15.07 5.41
CA ASN A 34 -5.45 15.43 4.92
C ASN A 34 -5.72 15.09 3.43
N ARG A 35 -4.98 14.14 2.87
CA ARG A 35 -5.13 13.65 1.49
C ARG A 35 -5.17 12.13 1.49
N LEU A 36 -5.84 11.56 0.50
CA LEU A 36 -5.88 10.12 0.27
C LEU A 36 -4.85 9.76 -0.80
N TYR A 37 -3.88 8.93 -0.45
CA TYR A 37 -3.00 8.28 -1.41
C TYR A 37 -3.57 6.92 -1.77
N GLU A 38 -3.60 6.61 -3.06
CA GLU A 38 -4.17 5.39 -3.59
C GLU A 38 -3.19 4.67 -4.51
N SER A 39 -3.04 3.37 -4.27
CA SER A 39 -2.43 2.43 -5.20
C SER A 39 -3.52 1.66 -5.94
N THR A 40 -3.41 1.57 -7.26
CA THR A 40 -4.34 0.78 -8.07
C THR A 40 -3.64 -0.41 -8.72
N GLY A 41 -4.37 -1.52 -8.86
CA GLY A 41 -4.05 -2.58 -9.80
C GLY A 41 -4.49 -2.21 -11.22
N ARG A 42 -4.07 -3.01 -12.19
CA ARG A 42 -4.30 -2.75 -13.64
C ARG A 42 -5.67 -3.19 -14.17
N ILE A 43 -6.55 -3.76 -13.34
CA ILE A 43 -7.89 -4.20 -13.79
C ILE A 43 -8.73 -2.98 -14.15
N GLY A 44 -9.17 -2.93 -15.40
CA GLY A 44 -9.95 -1.80 -15.93
C GLY A 44 -9.14 -0.53 -16.19
N GLY A 45 -7.80 -0.62 -16.21
CA GLY A 45 -6.94 0.52 -16.44
C GLY A 45 -5.46 0.19 -16.33
N THR A 46 -4.71 1.12 -15.75
CA THR A 46 -3.28 1.00 -15.48
C THR A 46 -3.00 1.00 -13.98
N THR A 47 -1.84 0.48 -13.60
CA THR A 47 -1.31 0.60 -12.24
C THR A 47 -0.87 2.04 -11.99
N ARG A 48 -1.41 2.65 -10.96
CA ARG A 48 -1.20 4.07 -10.66
C ARG A 48 -0.91 4.31 -9.20
N LEU A 49 -0.22 5.41 -8.95
CA LEU A 49 -0.23 6.12 -7.68
C LEU A 49 -1.07 7.38 -7.88
N ASN A 50 -2.15 7.49 -7.15
CA ASN A 50 -3.08 8.62 -7.22
C ASN A 50 -3.10 9.38 -5.89
N LEU A 51 -3.44 10.67 -5.99
CA LEU A 51 -3.82 11.51 -4.87
C LEU A 51 -5.28 11.89 -5.02
N ILE A 52 -6.07 11.64 -3.97
CA ILE A 52 -7.50 11.93 -3.97
C ILE A 52 -7.78 12.97 -2.90
N SER A 53 -8.35 14.10 -3.29
CA SER A 53 -8.81 15.11 -2.35
C SER A 53 -10.20 14.74 -1.80
N PHE A 54 -10.56 15.29 -0.64
CA PHE A 54 -11.84 14.96 0.00
C PHE A 54 -13.08 15.51 -0.73
N ASP A 55 -12.90 16.33 -1.76
CA ASP A 55 -13.95 16.71 -2.72
C ASP A 55 -14.10 15.72 -3.90
N GLY A 56 -13.28 14.64 -3.91
CA GLY A 56 -13.35 13.57 -4.89
C GLY A 56 -12.48 13.76 -6.14
N LYS A 57 -11.71 14.84 -6.22
CA LYS A 57 -10.78 15.04 -7.34
C LYS A 57 -9.62 14.05 -7.25
N VAL A 58 -9.45 13.25 -8.31
CA VAL A 58 -8.32 12.33 -8.48
C VAL A 58 -7.22 13.03 -9.28
N THR A 59 -6.02 13.07 -8.71
CA THR A 59 -4.81 13.53 -9.39
C THR A 59 -3.88 12.33 -9.55
N ARG A 60 -3.54 12.00 -10.79
CA ARG A 60 -2.60 10.94 -11.10
C ARG A 60 -1.17 11.43 -10.85
N LEU A 61 -0.50 10.86 -9.85
CA LEU A 61 0.89 11.20 -9.53
C LEU A 61 1.86 10.41 -10.39
N THR A 62 1.61 9.11 -10.57
CA THR A 62 2.45 8.21 -11.36
C THR A 62 1.57 7.17 -12.05
N ASP A 63 1.95 6.78 -13.26
CA ASP A 63 1.31 5.71 -14.02
C ASP A 63 2.40 4.71 -14.46
N LEU A 64 2.31 3.48 -13.96
CA LEU A 64 3.23 2.38 -14.25
C LEU A 64 2.77 1.53 -15.45
N GLY A 65 1.67 1.91 -16.09
CA GLY A 65 1.13 1.17 -17.23
C GLY A 65 0.52 -0.18 -16.81
N THR A 66 0.67 -1.17 -17.69
CA THR A 66 0.07 -2.50 -17.53
C THR A 66 1.09 -3.61 -17.26
N THR A 67 2.38 -3.27 -17.12
CA THR A 67 3.46 -4.24 -16.95
C THR A 67 3.54 -4.80 -15.53
N VAL A 68 3.09 -4.05 -14.54
CA VAL A 68 3.07 -4.46 -13.13
C VAL A 68 1.65 -4.36 -12.58
N PHE A 69 1.37 -5.08 -11.50
CA PHE A 69 0.10 -5.00 -10.78
C PHE A 69 0.34 -4.36 -9.41
N GLY A 70 -0.13 -3.13 -9.21
CA GLY A 70 -0.02 -2.39 -7.95
C GLY A 70 -0.92 -3.00 -6.87
N GLU A 71 -0.40 -3.04 -5.66
CA GLU A 71 -1.05 -3.57 -4.46
C GLU A 71 -1.01 -2.55 -3.32
N GLY A 72 -0.83 -2.98 -2.08
CA GLY A 72 -0.83 -2.12 -0.92
C GLY A 72 0.15 -0.96 -0.99
N LEU A 73 -0.17 0.12 -0.33
CA LEU A 73 0.73 1.27 -0.16
C LEU A 73 0.77 1.70 1.30
N THR A 74 1.86 2.35 1.68
CA THR A 74 1.97 3.09 2.96
C THR A 74 2.93 4.26 2.84
N ILE A 75 2.80 5.22 3.73
CA ILE A 75 3.67 6.40 3.78
C ILE A 75 4.48 6.35 5.07
N LEU A 76 5.79 6.39 4.94
CA LEU A 76 6.72 6.35 6.05
C LEU A 76 7.90 7.29 5.79
N ASN A 77 8.25 8.12 6.76
CA ASN A 77 9.36 9.09 6.67
C ASN A 77 9.27 10.01 5.44
N GLY A 78 8.06 10.43 5.04
CA GLY A 78 7.85 11.31 3.88
C GLY A 78 8.04 10.63 2.53
N GLU A 79 8.07 9.30 2.48
CA GLU A 79 8.14 8.51 1.26
C GLU A 79 6.91 7.62 1.11
N VAL A 80 6.44 7.48 -0.11
CA VAL A 80 5.33 6.59 -0.47
C VAL A 80 5.90 5.28 -0.97
N PHE A 81 5.50 4.18 -0.33
CA PHE A 81 5.87 2.81 -0.72
C PHE A 81 4.67 2.14 -1.36
N GLN A 82 4.83 1.62 -2.56
CA GLN A 82 3.80 0.89 -3.31
C GLN A 82 4.30 -0.51 -3.63
N LEU A 83 3.57 -1.51 -3.15
CA LEU A 83 3.81 -2.91 -3.50
C LEU A 83 3.31 -3.23 -4.90
N THR A 84 3.91 -4.25 -5.50
CA THR A 84 3.35 -4.98 -6.62
C THR A 84 3.07 -6.42 -6.23
N TRP A 85 2.13 -7.06 -6.94
CA TRP A 85 1.72 -8.43 -6.64
C TRP A 85 2.84 -9.44 -6.92
N GLN A 86 2.87 -10.05 -8.09
CA GLN A 86 3.84 -11.09 -8.47
C GLN A 86 5.07 -10.53 -9.19
N ASP A 87 5.11 -9.23 -9.40
CA ASP A 87 6.26 -8.54 -10.01
C ASP A 87 7.42 -8.36 -9.02
N HIS A 88 7.18 -8.63 -7.73
CA HIS A 88 8.18 -8.57 -6.65
C HIS A 88 8.86 -7.20 -6.49
N GLY A 89 8.25 -6.14 -7.00
CA GLY A 89 8.72 -4.76 -6.86
C GLY A 89 8.08 -4.03 -5.69
N VAL A 90 8.84 -3.15 -5.08
CA VAL A 90 8.34 -2.09 -4.20
C VAL A 90 8.85 -0.77 -4.77
N PHE A 91 7.94 0.03 -5.31
CA PHE A 91 8.28 1.35 -5.82
C PHE A 91 8.22 2.37 -4.69
N VAL A 92 9.26 3.19 -4.59
CA VAL A 92 9.37 4.22 -3.56
C VAL A 92 9.41 5.59 -4.21
N TYR A 93 8.46 6.44 -3.82
CA TYR A 93 8.28 7.78 -4.37
C TYR A 93 8.45 8.85 -3.30
N ASP A 94 8.71 10.07 -3.72
CA ASP A 94 8.42 11.23 -2.88
C ASP A 94 6.90 11.49 -2.81
N LEU A 95 6.48 12.43 -1.96
CA LEU A 95 5.06 12.76 -1.80
C LEU A 95 4.39 13.36 -3.05
N ALA A 96 5.19 13.82 -4.02
CA ALA A 96 4.70 14.31 -5.32
C ALA A 96 4.59 13.20 -6.38
N GLY A 97 4.96 11.96 -6.04
CA GLY A 97 4.89 10.81 -6.94
C GLY A 97 6.13 10.62 -7.83
N LYS A 98 7.22 11.34 -7.57
CA LYS A 98 8.48 11.13 -8.28
C LYS A 98 9.16 9.87 -7.75
N LEU A 99 9.45 8.92 -8.65
CA LEU A 99 10.17 7.69 -8.29
C LEU A 99 11.57 8.02 -7.78
N LYS A 100 11.91 7.52 -6.60
CA LYS A 100 13.21 7.67 -5.95
C LYS A 100 14.08 6.44 -6.10
N ARG A 101 13.47 5.26 -5.91
CA ARG A 101 14.15 3.96 -6.00
C ARG A 101 13.14 2.83 -6.11
N GLU A 102 13.64 1.67 -6.49
CA GLU A 102 12.92 0.40 -6.43
C GLU A 102 13.60 -0.52 -5.41
N MET A 103 12.78 -1.25 -4.67
CA MET A 103 13.22 -2.30 -3.76
C MET A 103 12.60 -3.62 -4.22
N ARG A 104 13.21 -4.74 -3.83
CA ARG A 104 12.69 -6.05 -4.17
C ARG A 104 11.97 -6.66 -2.96
N ASN A 105 10.74 -7.10 -3.16
CA ASN A 105 10.01 -7.97 -2.24
C ASN A 105 10.16 -9.43 -2.71
N PRO A 106 10.74 -10.34 -1.92
CA PRO A 106 10.91 -11.74 -2.33
C PRO A 106 9.59 -12.54 -2.33
N ARG A 107 8.47 -11.91 -1.95
CA ARG A 107 7.15 -12.53 -1.80
C ARG A 107 6.13 -11.82 -2.69
N ASP A 108 5.00 -12.48 -2.89
CA ASP A 108 3.83 -11.80 -3.46
C ASP A 108 3.45 -10.62 -2.55
N GLY A 109 3.20 -9.46 -3.14
CA GLY A 109 2.76 -8.29 -2.41
C GLY A 109 1.24 -8.23 -2.34
N TRP A 110 0.69 -8.05 -1.13
CA TRP A 110 -0.73 -7.81 -0.91
C TRP A 110 -0.91 -6.51 -0.13
N GLY A 111 -1.11 -6.59 1.18
CA GLY A 111 -1.23 -5.41 2.03
C GLY A 111 0.13 -4.83 2.44
N LEU A 112 0.18 -3.52 2.60
CA LEU A 112 1.32 -2.80 3.13
C LEU A 112 0.85 -1.78 4.16
N SER A 113 1.55 -1.74 5.28
CA SER A 113 1.37 -0.77 6.35
C SER A 113 2.71 -0.44 7.00
N ASN A 114 2.72 0.38 8.04
CA ASN A 114 3.91 0.65 8.83
C ASN A 114 3.55 0.85 10.32
N ASN A 115 4.56 0.76 11.18
CA ASN A 115 4.44 1.03 12.63
C ASN A 115 5.17 2.32 13.04
N GLY A 116 5.53 3.17 12.09
CA GLY A 116 6.33 4.37 12.30
C GLY A 116 7.84 4.16 12.19
N THR A 117 8.30 2.92 12.11
CA THR A 117 9.71 2.54 11.99
C THR A 117 9.93 1.54 10.86
N ASP A 118 9.14 0.48 10.85
CA ASP A 118 9.23 -0.61 9.90
C ASP A 118 8.03 -0.63 8.95
N LEU A 119 8.27 -1.10 7.73
CA LEU A 119 7.23 -1.53 6.81
C LEU A 119 6.70 -2.89 7.24
N ILE A 120 5.40 -3.10 7.10
CA ILE A 120 4.70 -4.33 7.46
C ILE A 120 3.97 -4.84 6.23
N PHE A 121 4.36 -6.02 5.75
CA PHE A 121 3.78 -6.65 4.55
C PHE A 121 2.88 -7.82 4.90
N SER A 122 1.90 -8.07 4.06
CA SER A 122 1.22 -9.37 3.94
C SER A 122 1.44 -9.96 2.54
N ASP A 123 1.40 -11.29 2.44
CA ASP A 123 1.54 -12.05 1.20
C ASP A 123 0.33 -12.95 0.91
N GLY A 124 -0.79 -12.68 1.59
CA GLY A 124 -2.00 -13.49 1.54
C GLY A 124 -1.96 -14.72 2.45
N GLY A 125 -0.84 -14.98 3.11
CA GLY A 125 -0.66 -16.03 4.12
C GLY A 125 -1.01 -15.55 5.54
N PRO A 126 -0.79 -16.41 6.55
CA PRO A 126 -1.12 -16.11 7.95
C PRO A 126 -0.08 -15.26 8.67
N SER A 127 0.98 -14.81 7.99
CA SER A 127 2.12 -14.11 8.57
C SER A 127 2.21 -12.67 8.10
N PHE A 128 2.71 -11.81 8.97
CA PHE A 128 3.16 -10.47 8.62
C PHE A 128 4.70 -10.41 8.62
N TYR A 129 5.25 -9.64 7.68
CA TYR A 129 6.68 -9.50 7.50
C TYR A 129 7.09 -8.06 7.75
N TYR A 130 8.12 -7.87 8.58
CA TYR A 130 8.63 -6.56 8.96
C TYR A 130 9.97 -6.32 8.29
N THR A 131 10.16 -5.11 7.78
CA THR A 131 11.45 -4.69 7.21
C THR A 131 11.68 -3.20 7.39
N THR A 132 12.94 -2.80 7.40
CA THR A 132 13.28 -1.37 7.40
C THR A 132 12.96 -0.74 6.05
N PRO A 133 12.63 0.58 5.99
CA PRO A 133 12.29 1.25 4.75
C PRO A 133 13.46 1.40 3.76
N THR A 134 14.67 1.08 4.17
CA THR A 134 15.89 1.19 3.35
C THR A 134 16.34 -0.12 2.74
N HIS A 135 15.82 -1.25 3.24
CA HIS A 135 16.22 -2.58 2.78
C HIS A 135 15.08 -3.57 2.99
N VAL A 136 14.73 -4.33 1.95
CA VAL A 136 13.87 -5.50 2.07
C VAL A 136 14.78 -6.71 2.27
N PRO A 137 14.83 -7.31 3.46
CA PRO A 137 15.75 -8.41 3.72
C PRO A 137 15.37 -9.67 2.96
N SER A 138 16.35 -10.41 2.56
CA SER A 138 16.20 -11.76 2.00
C SER A 138 15.70 -12.81 3.01
N ARG A 139 15.59 -12.46 4.30
CA ARG A 139 15.06 -13.31 5.39
C ARG A 139 14.04 -12.54 6.22
N SER A 140 12.88 -13.16 6.39
CA SER A 140 11.79 -12.66 7.22
C SER A 140 12.00 -12.97 8.69
N ALA A 141 11.83 -11.98 9.56
CA ALA A 141 11.38 -12.25 10.92
C ALA A 141 9.85 -12.38 10.86
N SER A 142 9.32 -13.59 10.89
CA SER A 142 7.89 -13.81 10.98
C SER A 142 7.47 -13.63 12.43
N GLN A 143 6.60 -12.66 12.69
CA GLN A 143 5.77 -12.70 13.89
C GLN A 143 4.38 -13.16 13.42
N SER A 144 4.01 -14.38 13.77
CA SER A 144 2.64 -14.86 13.62
C SER A 144 1.73 -14.07 14.56
N ALA A 145 0.65 -13.55 14.00
CA ALA A 145 -0.43 -12.94 14.74
C ALA A 145 -1.12 -13.96 15.66
#